data_3748949aabfffa6de070783ab022a62a
#
_entry.id   3748949aabfffa6de070783ab022a62a
#
_cell.length_a   1.000
_cell.length_b   1.000
_cell.length_c   1.000
_cell.angle_alpha   90.00
_cell.angle_beta   90.00
_cell.angle_gamma   90.00
#
_symmetry.space_group_name_H-M   'P 1'
#
loop_
_entity.id
_entity.type
_entity.pdbx_description
1 polymer ?
#
loop_
_entity_poly.entity_id
_entity_poly.type
_entity_poly.pdbx_seq_one_letter_code
_entity_poly.pdbx_strand_id
1 'polypeptide(L)'
;VTPRLQEGVKFYVYDTEKEADFYADNIEIRDARLFFDWHYPALGTQPAGVLQVELGVPLRINVDNATAAMALAYLNGVTLEELAEGLASFRGVQRRFDRTILPQHVLIDDYAHHPVELAASIKSVRALYPEKRILGVFQPHLYSRTQDFYREFAESLDALDEVILLDIYPARELPIPGVTSAMIAGEMSKPVHICSKAELLPYLEAQQELAEIILMVGAGDIDRLVRPVIEYLKTK
;
A
#
# COMPACT_ATOMS: atom_id res chain seq x y z
N VAL A 1 1.87 -23.17 15.51
CA VAL A 1 1.03 -24.35 15.21
C VAL A 1 1.86 -25.26 14.32
N THR A 2 2.31 -26.39 14.83
CA THR A 2 3.04 -27.37 14.01
C THR A 2 2.01 -28.06 13.10
N PRO A 3 2.16 -27.96 11.76
CA PRO A 3 1.21 -28.61 10.86
C PRO A 3 1.30 -30.13 11.00
N ARG A 4 0.16 -30.80 10.92
CA ARG A 4 0.13 -32.26 10.79
C ARG A 4 0.46 -32.62 9.34
N LEU A 5 1.75 -32.77 9.07
CA LEU A 5 2.24 -33.15 7.75
C LEU A 5 2.30 -34.67 7.62
N GLN A 6 2.11 -35.18 6.40
CA GLN A 6 2.36 -36.58 6.09
C GLN A 6 3.85 -36.87 6.20
N GLU A 7 4.19 -38.14 6.54
CA GLU A 7 5.58 -38.57 6.63
C GLU A 7 6.31 -38.37 5.29
N GLY A 8 7.50 -37.80 5.33
CA GLY A 8 8.32 -37.53 4.13
C GLY A 8 8.05 -36.17 3.45
N VAL A 9 7.06 -35.40 3.88
CA VAL A 9 6.85 -34.02 3.38
C VAL A 9 7.84 -33.07 4.02
N LYS A 10 8.63 -32.38 3.20
CA LYS A 10 9.48 -31.26 3.65
C LYS A 10 8.62 -30.01 3.76
N PHE A 11 8.75 -29.28 4.84
CA PHE A 11 8.19 -27.96 4.97
C PHE A 11 9.27 -26.95 5.32
N TYR A 12 9.05 -25.71 4.93
CA TYR A 12 9.94 -24.60 5.21
C TYR A 12 9.13 -23.49 5.85
N VAL A 13 9.77 -22.74 6.74
CA VAL A 13 9.18 -21.58 7.40
C VAL A 13 9.86 -20.33 6.85
N TYR A 14 9.08 -19.28 6.62
CA TYR A 14 9.61 -17.94 6.33
C TYR A 14 9.12 -16.93 7.35
N ASP A 15 9.93 -15.89 7.57
CA ASP A 15 9.61 -14.83 8.54
C ASP A 15 10.34 -13.53 8.13
N THR A 16 9.92 -12.40 8.69
CA THR A 16 10.59 -11.09 8.54
C THR A 16 10.82 -10.38 9.87
N GLU A 17 10.60 -11.08 10.99
CA GLU A 17 10.82 -10.57 12.34
C GLU A 17 11.83 -11.43 13.14
N LYS A 18 12.05 -12.64 12.71
CA LYS A 18 12.96 -13.60 13.37
C LYS A 18 13.55 -14.58 12.38
N GLU A 19 14.64 -15.23 12.78
CA GLU A 19 15.27 -16.30 12.01
C GLU A 19 14.32 -17.48 11.75
N ALA A 20 14.30 -17.91 10.50
CA ALA A 20 13.53 -19.02 9.97
C ALA A 20 14.36 -19.75 8.89
N ASP A 21 13.79 -20.72 8.16
CA ASP A 21 14.47 -21.34 7.04
C ASP A 21 14.78 -20.30 5.93
N PHE A 22 13.80 -19.43 5.66
CA PHE A 22 13.97 -18.24 4.84
C PHE A 22 13.53 -17.03 5.65
N TYR A 23 14.34 -16.00 5.72
CA TYR A 23 13.95 -14.78 6.45
C TYR A 23 14.57 -13.54 5.83
N ALA A 24 13.99 -12.39 6.15
CA ALA A 24 14.49 -11.09 5.74
C ALA A 24 14.80 -10.22 6.95
N ASP A 25 15.96 -9.56 6.92
CA ASP A 25 16.36 -8.56 7.91
C ASP A 25 17.00 -7.34 7.23
N ASN A 26 17.62 -6.45 7.98
CA ASN A 26 18.29 -5.22 7.49
C ASN A 26 17.43 -4.44 6.48
N ILE A 27 16.12 -4.30 6.81
CA ILE A 27 15.15 -3.65 5.92
C ILE A 27 15.35 -2.14 6.00
N GLU A 28 15.76 -1.54 4.88
CA GLU A 28 16.08 -0.12 4.76
C GLU A 28 15.29 0.55 3.63
N ILE A 29 14.90 1.82 3.86
CA ILE A 29 14.37 2.69 2.81
C ILE A 29 15.41 3.76 2.52
N ARG A 30 15.86 3.84 1.27
CA ARG A 30 16.82 4.85 0.76
C ARG A 30 16.32 5.38 -0.57
N ASP A 31 16.24 6.71 -0.72
CA ASP A 31 15.81 7.37 -1.96
C ASP A 31 14.46 6.85 -2.51
N ALA A 32 13.47 6.68 -1.62
CA ALA A 32 12.15 6.12 -1.90
C ALA A 32 12.19 4.71 -2.54
N ARG A 33 13.26 3.94 -2.25
CA ARG A 33 13.46 2.54 -2.63
C ARG A 33 13.64 1.70 -1.38
N LEU A 34 13.18 0.46 -1.37
CA LEU A 34 13.30 -0.46 -0.26
C LEU A 34 14.30 -1.57 -0.57
N PHE A 35 15.20 -1.79 0.36
CA PHE A 35 16.21 -2.85 0.32
C PHE A 35 16.08 -3.73 1.55
N PHE A 36 16.47 -5.01 1.41
CA PHE A 36 16.55 -5.95 2.53
C PHE A 36 17.56 -7.06 2.23
N ASP A 37 18.04 -7.72 3.28
CA ASP A 37 18.86 -8.91 3.19
C ASP A 37 17.97 -10.14 3.30
N TRP A 38 17.96 -10.98 2.26
CA TRP A 38 17.21 -12.23 2.22
C TRP A 38 18.14 -13.41 2.52
N HIS A 39 17.85 -14.13 3.60
CA HIS A 39 18.59 -15.30 4.05
C HIS A 39 17.95 -16.58 3.49
N TYR A 40 18.76 -17.49 2.99
CA TYR A 40 18.31 -18.74 2.38
C TYR A 40 19.18 -19.94 2.82
N PRO A 41 18.59 -21.14 3.00
CA PRO A 41 19.32 -22.35 3.35
C PRO A 41 20.10 -22.92 2.17
N ALA A 42 21.02 -23.84 2.45
CA ALA A 42 21.69 -24.61 1.40
C ALA A 42 20.68 -25.46 0.62
N LEU A 43 20.84 -25.51 -0.72
CA LEU A 43 20.02 -26.31 -1.62
C LEU A 43 20.86 -26.90 -2.74
N GLY A 44 20.93 -28.23 -2.82
CA GLY A 44 21.79 -28.90 -3.80
C GLY A 44 23.26 -28.52 -3.64
N THR A 45 23.86 -27.92 -4.65
CA THR A 45 25.23 -27.41 -4.63
C THR A 45 25.34 -25.95 -4.17
N GLN A 46 24.21 -25.25 -4.03
CA GLN A 46 24.18 -23.88 -3.56
C GLN A 46 24.36 -23.87 -2.04
N PRO A 47 25.40 -23.22 -1.46
CA PRO A 47 25.51 -23.05 -0.02
C PRO A 47 24.46 -22.11 0.53
N ALA A 48 24.17 -22.20 1.82
CA ALA A 48 23.38 -21.20 2.52
C ALA A 48 24.06 -19.83 2.46
N GLY A 49 23.27 -18.76 2.40
CA GLY A 49 23.82 -17.42 2.28
C GLY A 49 22.79 -16.31 2.44
N VAL A 50 23.21 -15.11 2.07
CA VAL A 50 22.42 -13.89 2.13
C VAL A 50 22.47 -13.24 0.75
N LEU A 51 21.31 -12.80 0.27
CA LEU A 51 21.16 -12.03 -0.96
C LEU A 51 20.60 -10.65 -0.61
N GLN A 52 21.31 -9.58 -0.95
CA GLN A 52 20.76 -8.24 -0.85
C GLN A 52 19.78 -8.01 -2.01
N VAL A 53 18.57 -7.59 -1.67
CA VAL A 53 17.44 -7.45 -2.60
C VAL A 53 16.95 -6.02 -2.60
N GLU A 54 16.73 -5.48 -3.80
CA GLU A 54 15.94 -4.28 -4.01
C GLU A 54 14.52 -4.69 -4.34
N LEU A 55 13.54 -4.08 -3.65
CA LEU A 55 12.13 -4.34 -3.90
C LEU A 55 11.55 -3.24 -4.80
N GLY A 56 11.10 -3.62 -5.99
CA GLY A 56 10.54 -2.68 -6.97
C GLY A 56 9.29 -1.95 -6.51
N VAL A 57 8.51 -2.56 -5.58
CA VAL A 57 7.37 -1.93 -4.88
C VAL A 57 7.72 -1.76 -3.40
N PRO A 58 8.18 -0.59 -2.97
CA PRO A 58 8.82 -0.37 -1.67
C PRO A 58 7.82 -0.26 -0.51
N LEU A 59 7.04 -1.30 -0.30
CA LEU A 59 6.13 -1.48 0.82
C LEU A 59 6.71 -2.48 1.82
N ARG A 60 6.71 -2.14 3.11
CA ARG A 60 7.18 -3.05 4.16
C ARG A 60 6.46 -4.39 4.14
N ILE A 61 5.14 -4.41 3.92
CA ILE A 61 4.35 -5.64 3.80
C ILE A 61 4.77 -6.50 2.60
N ASN A 62 5.33 -5.90 1.56
CA ASN A 62 5.79 -6.65 0.40
C ASN A 62 7.12 -7.38 0.64
N VAL A 63 7.84 -7.08 1.73
CA VAL A 63 9.02 -7.88 2.13
C VAL A 63 8.59 -9.28 2.54
N ASP A 64 7.47 -9.43 3.29
CA ASP A 64 6.91 -10.73 3.64
C ASP A 64 6.52 -11.51 2.39
N ASN A 65 5.80 -10.86 1.47
CA ASN A 65 5.40 -11.45 0.20
C ASN A 65 6.60 -11.84 -0.67
N ALA A 66 7.61 -10.97 -0.74
CA ALA A 66 8.85 -11.21 -1.49
C ALA A 66 9.62 -12.39 -0.90
N THR A 67 9.77 -12.42 0.43
CA THR A 67 10.47 -13.51 1.14
C THR A 67 9.83 -14.87 0.83
N ALA A 68 8.50 -14.96 0.87
CA ALA A 68 7.75 -16.16 0.52
C ALA A 68 7.90 -16.52 -0.98
N ALA A 69 7.77 -15.54 -1.87
CA ALA A 69 7.87 -15.76 -3.32
C ALA A 69 9.28 -16.22 -3.72
N MET A 70 10.32 -15.58 -3.17
CA MET A 70 11.71 -15.97 -3.39
C MET A 70 12.00 -17.38 -2.89
N ALA A 71 11.48 -17.73 -1.69
CA ALA A 71 11.63 -19.07 -1.14
C ALA A 71 11.04 -20.13 -2.08
N LEU A 72 9.82 -19.91 -2.57
CA LEU A 72 9.16 -20.81 -3.52
C LEU A 72 9.96 -20.92 -4.83
N ALA A 73 10.39 -19.79 -5.39
CA ALA A 73 11.14 -19.78 -6.65
C ALA A 73 12.51 -20.47 -6.50
N TYR A 74 13.24 -20.18 -5.42
CA TYR A 74 14.53 -20.81 -5.10
C TYR A 74 14.41 -22.33 -4.96
N LEU A 75 13.41 -22.80 -4.22
CA LEU A 75 13.14 -24.23 -4.06
C LEU A 75 12.78 -24.93 -5.39
N ASN A 76 12.36 -24.18 -6.40
CA ASN A 76 12.07 -24.64 -7.75
C ASN A 76 13.21 -24.37 -8.76
N GLY A 77 14.39 -23.98 -8.29
CA GLY A 77 15.61 -23.90 -9.10
C GLY A 77 15.87 -22.57 -9.81
N VAL A 78 15.14 -21.50 -9.43
CA VAL A 78 15.46 -20.15 -9.90
C VAL A 78 16.76 -19.68 -9.27
N THR A 79 17.65 -19.07 -10.04
CA THR A 79 18.95 -18.60 -9.58
C THR A 79 18.83 -17.33 -8.71
N LEU A 80 19.85 -17.03 -7.91
CA LEU A 80 19.87 -15.84 -7.06
C LEU A 80 19.85 -14.55 -7.89
N GLU A 81 20.50 -14.53 -9.04
CA GLU A 81 20.50 -13.40 -9.97
C GLU A 81 19.09 -13.15 -10.53
N GLU A 82 18.42 -14.20 -11.02
CA GLU A 82 17.04 -14.09 -11.51
C GLU A 82 16.06 -13.63 -10.42
N LEU A 83 16.24 -14.07 -9.17
CA LEU A 83 15.45 -13.60 -8.04
C LEU A 83 15.63 -12.11 -7.80
N ALA A 84 16.89 -11.64 -7.75
CA ALA A 84 17.20 -10.23 -7.53
C ALA A 84 16.64 -9.35 -8.66
N GLU A 85 16.87 -9.72 -9.93
CA GLU A 85 16.39 -9.00 -11.10
C GLU A 85 14.84 -8.97 -11.16
N GLY A 86 14.22 -10.12 -10.88
CA GLY A 86 12.77 -10.26 -10.86
C GLY A 86 12.12 -9.31 -9.86
N LEU A 87 12.63 -9.23 -8.63
CA LEU A 87 12.08 -8.33 -7.62
C LEU A 87 12.38 -6.85 -7.90
N ALA A 88 13.57 -6.52 -8.35
CA ALA A 88 13.93 -5.14 -8.71
C ALA A 88 13.11 -4.63 -9.91
N SER A 89 12.78 -5.49 -10.85
CA SER A 89 11.97 -5.16 -12.03
C SER A 89 10.46 -5.18 -11.78
N PHE A 90 9.99 -5.82 -10.71
CA PHE A 90 8.58 -5.92 -10.40
C PHE A 90 7.99 -4.54 -10.10
N ARG A 91 6.93 -4.17 -10.81
CA ARG A 91 6.26 -2.86 -10.69
C ARG A 91 4.98 -2.92 -9.87
N GLY A 92 4.67 -4.07 -9.29
CA GLY A 92 3.45 -4.25 -8.51
C GLY A 92 2.25 -4.70 -9.33
N VAL A 93 1.11 -4.64 -8.69
CA VAL A 93 -0.20 -4.89 -9.27
C VAL A 93 -0.96 -3.58 -9.24
N GLN A 94 -1.70 -3.29 -10.29
CA GLN A 94 -2.56 -2.09 -10.34
C GLN A 94 -3.39 -1.97 -9.07
N ARG A 95 -3.51 -0.76 -8.56
CA ARG A 95 -4.24 -0.44 -7.33
C ARG A 95 -3.69 -1.13 -6.06
N ARG A 96 -2.43 -1.54 -6.05
CA ARG A 96 -1.73 -2.04 -4.86
C ARG A 96 -0.48 -1.22 -4.63
N PHE A 97 -0.66 -0.04 -4.02
CA PHE A 97 0.39 0.96 -3.86
C PHE A 97 1.06 1.32 -5.21
N ASP A 98 0.24 1.48 -6.23
CA ASP A 98 0.68 1.76 -7.59
C ASP A 98 1.13 3.23 -7.69
N ARG A 99 2.43 3.44 -7.96
CA ARG A 99 3.05 4.77 -7.93
C ARG A 99 3.24 5.34 -9.33
N THR A 100 2.68 6.50 -9.56
CA THR A 100 2.98 7.34 -10.72
C THR A 100 3.86 8.52 -10.28
N ILE A 101 5.12 8.54 -10.71
CA ILE A 101 6.06 9.61 -10.41
C ILE A 101 5.96 10.67 -11.50
N LEU A 102 5.68 11.91 -11.10
CA LEU A 102 5.57 13.09 -11.95
C LEU A 102 6.63 14.12 -11.55
N PRO A 103 6.91 15.17 -12.37
CA PRO A 103 7.97 16.13 -12.09
C PRO A 103 7.87 16.81 -10.72
N GLN A 104 6.66 17.17 -10.27
CA GLN A 104 6.43 17.87 -9.00
C GLN A 104 5.61 17.07 -7.99
N HIS A 105 4.99 15.95 -8.40
CA HIS A 105 4.08 15.16 -7.59
C HIS A 105 4.35 13.67 -7.71
N VAL A 106 3.94 12.93 -6.69
CA VAL A 106 3.80 11.47 -6.76
C VAL A 106 2.34 11.14 -6.47
N LEU A 107 1.69 10.43 -7.39
CA LEU A 107 0.37 9.88 -7.13
C LEU A 107 0.51 8.39 -6.77
N ILE A 108 -0.18 7.97 -5.72
CA ILE A 108 -0.23 6.59 -5.25
C ILE A 108 -1.69 6.14 -5.28
N ASP A 109 -1.97 5.06 -6.01
CA ASP A 109 -3.29 4.41 -6.04
C ASP A 109 -3.24 3.11 -5.22
N ASP A 110 -4.09 3.02 -4.19
CA ASP A 110 -4.12 1.85 -3.32
C ASP A 110 -5.57 1.36 -3.09
N TYR A 111 -5.72 0.06 -3.12
CA TYR A 111 -7.00 -0.63 -2.90
C TYR A 111 -7.41 -0.73 -1.44
N ALA A 112 -6.60 -0.25 -0.51
CA ALA A 112 -6.86 -0.29 0.92
C ALA A 112 -8.26 0.26 1.25
N HIS A 113 -9.04 -0.51 2.00
CA HIS A 113 -10.44 -0.19 2.28
C HIS A 113 -10.92 -0.68 3.66
N HIS A 114 -9.99 -1.21 4.46
CA HIS A 114 -10.16 -1.53 5.88
C HIS A 114 -9.21 -0.63 6.69
N PRO A 115 -9.56 -0.21 7.93
CA PRO A 115 -8.71 0.71 8.70
C PRO A 115 -7.26 0.25 8.84
N VAL A 116 -7.04 -1.04 9.10
CA VAL A 116 -5.69 -1.62 9.21
C VAL A 116 -4.90 -1.48 7.91
N GLU A 117 -5.54 -1.72 6.77
CA GLU A 117 -4.91 -1.57 5.45
C GLU A 117 -4.60 -0.09 5.17
N LEU A 118 -5.55 0.81 5.47
CA LEU A 118 -5.39 2.25 5.31
C LEU A 118 -4.25 2.79 6.16
N ALA A 119 -4.18 2.42 7.43
CA ALA A 119 -3.10 2.79 8.33
C ALA A 119 -1.74 2.30 7.82
N ALA A 120 -1.67 1.05 7.33
CA ALA A 120 -0.45 0.47 6.77
C ALA A 120 0.00 1.20 5.49
N SER A 121 -0.95 1.54 4.60
CA SER A 121 -0.68 2.33 3.39
C SER A 121 -0.14 3.71 3.74
N ILE A 122 -0.82 4.46 4.61
CA ILE A 122 -0.40 5.79 5.06
C ILE A 122 0.99 5.75 5.72
N LYS A 123 1.22 4.79 6.62
CA LYS A 123 2.52 4.59 7.25
C LYS A 123 3.63 4.34 6.22
N SER A 124 3.35 3.57 5.18
CA SER A 124 4.30 3.28 4.11
C SER A 124 4.60 4.52 3.27
N VAL A 125 3.58 5.32 2.92
CA VAL A 125 3.78 6.60 2.21
C VAL A 125 4.63 7.54 3.05
N ARG A 126 4.33 7.68 4.34
CA ARG A 126 5.09 8.55 5.25
C ARG A 126 6.55 8.10 5.40
N ALA A 127 6.81 6.80 5.45
CA ALA A 127 8.16 6.25 5.50
C ALA A 127 8.98 6.52 4.22
N LEU A 128 8.32 6.48 3.05
CA LEU A 128 8.96 6.77 1.76
C LEU A 128 9.20 8.27 1.54
N TYR A 129 8.34 9.13 2.10
CA TYR A 129 8.32 10.58 1.87
C TYR A 129 8.14 11.34 3.19
N PRO A 130 9.10 11.23 4.14
CA PRO A 130 8.93 11.72 5.51
C PRO A 130 8.70 13.23 5.59
N GLU A 131 9.33 14.02 4.70
CA GLU A 131 9.30 15.49 4.72
C GLU A 131 8.27 16.10 3.74
N LYS A 132 7.52 15.25 3.03
CA LYS A 132 6.56 15.71 2.03
C LYS A 132 5.15 15.82 2.60
N ARG A 133 4.40 16.82 2.13
CA ARG A 133 2.97 16.92 2.42
C ARG A 133 2.22 15.84 1.66
N ILE A 134 1.29 15.18 2.35
CA ILE A 134 0.47 14.09 1.81
C ILE A 134 -0.99 14.49 1.86
N LEU A 135 -1.62 14.57 0.68
CA LEU A 135 -3.06 14.68 0.52
C LEU A 135 -3.63 13.27 0.32
N GLY A 136 -4.51 12.84 1.22
CA GLY A 136 -5.28 11.62 1.05
C GLY A 136 -6.65 11.89 0.42
N VAL A 137 -6.98 11.17 -0.63
CA VAL A 137 -8.33 11.12 -1.22
C VAL A 137 -8.88 9.73 -0.93
N PHE A 138 -9.81 9.65 0.02
CA PHE A 138 -10.36 8.37 0.47
C PHE A 138 -11.81 8.20 0.04
N GLN A 139 -12.12 7.07 -0.61
CA GLN A 139 -13.49 6.63 -0.89
C GLN A 139 -13.85 5.48 0.06
N PRO A 140 -14.70 5.71 1.08
CA PRO A 140 -15.18 4.63 1.91
C PRO A 140 -15.95 3.59 1.07
N HIS A 141 -15.80 2.32 1.43
CA HIS A 141 -16.41 1.22 0.71
C HIS A 141 -17.38 0.47 1.63
N LEU A 142 -18.66 0.37 1.24
CA LEU A 142 -19.79 -0.18 1.95
C LEU A 142 -20.31 0.73 3.11
N TYR A 143 -21.60 0.86 3.20
CA TYR A 143 -22.25 1.59 4.29
C TYR A 143 -22.05 0.86 5.63
N SER A 144 -22.21 -0.46 5.66
CA SER A 144 -22.01 -1.27 6.87
C SER A 144 -20.60 -1.11 7.43
N ARG A 145 -19.57 -1.21 6.58
CA ARG A 145 -18.19 -1.04 7.01
C ARG A 145 -17.91 0.39 7.50
N THR A 146 -18.47 1.39 6.82
CA THR A 146 -18.30 2.78 7.26
C THR A 146 -18.96 2.97 8.63
N GLN A 147 -20.15 2.41 8.86
CA GLN A 147 -20.82 2.48 10.15
C GLN A 147 -20.04 1.79 11.27
N ASP A 148 -19.42 0.62 10.96
CA ASP A 148 -18.70 -0.16 11.97
C ASP A 148 -17.33 0.45 12.33
N PHE A 149 -16.66 1.11 11.37
CA PHE A 149 -15.26 1.51 11.50
C PHE A 149 -14.97 3.01 11.25
N TYR A 150 -15.97 3.90 11.30
CA TYR A 150 -15.76 5.32 11.00
C TYR A 150 -14.72 6.00 11.90
N ARG A 151 -14.60 5.57 13.17
CA ARG A 151 -13.60 6.11 14.11
C ARG A 151 -12.21 5.68 13.76
N GLU A 152 -12.02 4.40 13.48
CA GLU A 152 -10.72 3.82 13.10
C GLU A 152 -10.26 4.36 11.73
N PHE A 153 -11.19 4.65 10.83
CA PHE A 153 -10.87 5.37 9.59
C PHE A 153 -10.39 6.79 9.88
N ALA A 154 -11.09 7.54 10.74
CA ALA A 154 -10.71 8.88 11.13
C ALA A 154 -9.31 8.91 11.78
N GLU A 155 -9.05 8.01 12.72
CA GLU A 155 -7.75 7.85 13.39
C GLU A 155 -6.63 7.59 12.37
N SER A 156 -6.87 6.70 11.40
CA SER A 156 -5.89 6.41 10.35
C SER A 156 -5.62 7.62 9.46
N LEU A 157 -6.68 8.34 9.05
CA LEU A 157 -6.60 9.50 8.16
C LEU A 157 -5.98 10.73 8.83
N ASP A 158 -6.09 10.86 10.14
CA ASP A 158 -5.48 11.95 10.91
C ASP A 158 -3.93 11.96 10.83
N ALA A 159 -3.31 10.88 10.38
CA ALA A 159 -1.87 10.81 10.11
C ALA A 159 -1.45 11.51 8.80
N LEU A 160 -2.41 11.92 7.96
CA LEU A 160 -2.18 12.67 6.73
C LEU A 160 -2.14 14.19 7.00
N ASP A 161 -1.60 14.97 6.07
CA ASP A 161 -1.58 16.44 6.19
C ASP A 161 -2.91 17.06 5.75
N GLU A 162 -3.49 16.53 4.67
CA GLU A 162 -4.77 16.96 4.11
C GLU A 162 -5.62 15.74 3.74
N VAL A 163 -6.95 15.87 3.88
CA VAL A 163 -7.88 14.78 3.58
C VAL A 163 -9.08 15.27 2.78
N ILE A 164 -9.37 14.54 1.72
CA ILE A 164 -10.63 14.64 0.97
C ILE A 164 -11.37 13.32 1.13
N LEU A 165 -12.62 13.36 1.57
CA LEU A 165 -13.51 12.22 1.65
C LEU A 165 -14.51 12.27 0.50
N LEU A 166 -14.58 11.20 -0.26
CA LEU A 166 -15.59 11.01 -1.29
C LEU A 166 -16.85 10.37 -0.70
N ASP A 167 -17.94 10.40 -1.47
CA ASP A 167 -19.13 9.64 -1.13
C ASP A 167 -18.84 8.15 -1.02
N ILE A 168 -19.55 7.49 -0.09
CA ILE A 168 -19.41 6.05 0.12
C ILE A 168 -19.73 5.30 -1.18
N TYR A 169 -18.85 4.38 -1.57
CA TYR A 169 -19.14 3.43 -2.65
C TYR A 169 -20.00 2.27 -2.11
N PRO A 170 -21.25 2.16 -2.56
CA PRO A 170 -22.23 1.23 -1.96
C PRO A 170 -21.97 -0.24 -2.31
N ALA A 171 -21.28 -0.52 -3.44
CA ALA A 171 -21.16 -1.84 -4.05
C ALA A 171 -22.55 -2.52 -4.21
N ARG A 172 -22.92 -3.43 -3.30
CA ARG A 172 -24.20 -4.15 -3.35
C ARG A 172 -25.14 -3.78 -2.22
N GLU A 173 -24.75 -2.82 -1.38
CA GLU A 173 -25.56 -2.41 -0.23
C GLU A 173 -26.53 -1.30 -0.61
N LEU A 174 -27.67 -1.27 0.07
CA LEU A 174 -28.55 -0.12 0.08
C LEU A 174 -28.03 0.92 1.08
N PRO A 175 -28.30 2.21 0.85
CA PRO A 175 -27.94 3.25 1.79
C PRO A 175 -28.54 2.99 3.19
N ILE A 176 -27.70 3.12 4.22
CA ILE A 176 -28.13 3.06 5.61
C ILE A 176 -28.43 4.49 6.07
N PRO A 177 -29.63 4.79 6.60
CA PRO A 177 -29.99 6.14 7.05
C PRO A 177 -28.96 6.71 8.03
N GLY A 178 -28.46 7.92 7.76
CA GLY A 178 -27.49 8.61 8.61
C GLY A 178 -26.02 8.18 8.38
N VAL A 179 -25.76 7.15 7.60
CA VAL A 179 -24.39 6.69 7.32
C VAL A 179 -23.85 7.38 6.06
N THR A 180 -22.89 8.28 6.25
CA THR A 180 -22.23 9.04 5.19
C THR A 180 -20.75 9.23 5.53
N SER A 181 -19.96 9.72 4.58
CA SER A 181 -18.55 10.08 4.81
C SER A 181 -18.39 11.17 5.88
N ALA A 182 -19.44 11.96 6.15
CA ALA A 182 -19.43 12.95 7.22
C ALA A 182 -19.29 12.33 8.63
N MET A 183 -19.64 11.05 8.82
CA MET A 183 -19.39 10.36 10.09
C MET A 183 -17.88 10.24 10.36
N ILE A 184 -17.09 9.93 9.34
CA ILE A 184 -15.63 9.87 9.45
C ILE A 184 -15.10 11.29 9.73
N ALA A 185 -15.52 12.28 8.95
CA ALA A 185 -15.09 13.66 9.12
C ALA A 185 -15.41 14.22 10.52
N GLY A 186 -16.53 13.82 11.13
CA GLY A 186 -16.93 14.25 12.47
C GLY A 186 -16.05 13.76 13.61
N GLU A 187 -15.30 12.68 13.40
CA GLU A 187 -14.33 12.12 14.37
C GLU A 187 -12.89 12.60 14.11
N MET A 188 -12.62 13.25 12.98
CA MET A 188 -11.28 13.72 12.64
C MET A 188 -10.87 14.95 13.43
N SER A 189 -9.60 15.04 13.77
CA SER A 189 -9.00 16.14 14.54
C SER A 189 -8.72 17.40 13.70
N LYS A 190 -8.75 17.29 12.38
CA LYS A 190 -8.44 18.37 11.42
C LYS A 190 -9.57 18.59 10.42
N PRO A 191 -9.62 19.77 9.77
CA PRO A 191 -10.59 20.04 8.72
C PRO A 191 -10.47 19.05 7.56
N VAL A 192 -11.61 18.57 7.07
CA VAL A 192 -11.72 17.60 5.98
C VAL A 192 -12.64 18.18 4.91
N HIS A 193 -12.21 18.05 3.65
CA HIS A 193 -13.09 18.36 2.54
C HIS A 193 -13.91 17.14 2.15
N ILE A 194 -15.23 17.30 2.03
CA ILE A 194 -16.13 16.24 1.56
C ILE A 194 -16.70 16.67 0.22
N CYS A 195 -16.58 15.83 -0.79
CA CYS A 195 -17.12 16.09 -2.11
C CYS A 195 -17.52 14.81 -2.83
N SER A 196 -18.36 14.97 -3.85
CA SER A 196 -18.65 13.91 -4.79
C SER A 196 -17.46 13.64 -5.72
N LYS A 197 -17.45 12.49 -6.41
CA LYS A 197 -16.44 12.19 -7.43
C LYS A 197 -16.39 13.22 -8.56
N ALA A 198 -17.52 13.78 -8.93
CA ALA A 198 -17.60 14.80 -9.99
C ALA A 198 -16.96 16.13 -9.58
N GLU A 199 -16.93 16.42 -8.30
CA GLU A 199 -16.37 17.66 -7.74
C GLU A 199 -14.89 17.55 -7.41
N LEU A 200 -14.31 16.35 -7.33
CA LEU A 200 -12.91 16.17 -6.93
C LEU A 200 -11.94 16.93 -7.83
N LEU A 201 -12.00 16.71 -9.15
CA LEU A 201 -11.05 17.35 -10.07
C LEU A 201 -11.22 18.88 -10.09
N PRO A 202 -12.45 19.46 -10.22
CA PRO A 202 -12.68 20.89 -10.06
C PRO A 202 -12.15 21.45 -8.74
N TYR A 203 -12.29 20.71 -7.64
CA TYR A 203 -11.76 21.13 -6.34
C TYR A 203 -10.22 21.19 -6.36
N LEU A 204 -9.54 20.15 -6.88
CA LEU A 204 -8.09 20.14 -7.00
C LEU A 204 -7.58 21.27 -7.91
N GLU A 205 -8.29 21.55 -9.01
CA GLU A 205 -7.96 22.63 -9.96
C GLU A 205 -8.05 24.02 -9.31
N ALA A 206 -8.95 24.21 -8.36
CA ALA A 206 -9.15 25.47 -7.64
C ALA A 206 -8.06 25.72 -6.56
N GLN A 207 -7.27 24.71 -6.18
CA GLN A 207 -6.21 24.86 -5.20
C GLN A 207 -5.00 25.60 -5.82
N GLN A 208 -4.47 26.58 -5.10
CA GLN A 208 -3.28 27.32 -5.53
C GLN A 208 -2.03 26.43 -5.46
N GLU A 209 -1.96 25.58 -4.44
CA GLU A 209 -0.86 24.67 -4.18
C GLU A 209 -1.41 23.31 -3.75
N LEU A 210 -0.89 22.23 -4.31
CA LEU A 210 -1.21 20.86 -3.93
C LEU A 210 -0.08 20.23 -3.13
N ALA A 211 -0.40 19.25 -2.33
CA ALA A 211 0.59 18.40 -1.68
C ALA A 211 1.46 17.68 -2.72
N GLU A 212 2.73 17.45 -2.42
CA GLU A 212 3.64 16.74 -3.33
C GLU A 212 3.26 15.28 -3.50
N ILE A 213 2.64 14.68 -2.47
CA ILE A 213 2.17 13.28 -2.52
C ILE A 213 0.64 13.27 -2.49
N ILE A 214 0.05 12.60 -3.46
CA ILE A 214 -1.39 12.39 -3.53
C ILE A 214 -1.66 10.89 -3.39
N LEU A 215 -2.30 10.50 -2.29
CA LEU A 215 -2.67 9.11 -1.99
C LEU A 215 -4.17 8.93 -2.26
N MET A 216 -4.50 8.24 -3.35
CA MET A 216 -5.88 7.87 -3.70
C MET A 216 -6.17 6.47 -3.18
N VAL A 217 -7.15 6.33 -2.29
CA VAL A 217 -7.37 5.09 -1.55
C VAL A 217 -8.83 4.66 -1.57
N GLY A 218 -9.07 3.38 -1.87
CA GLY A 218 -10.41 2.79 -1.80
C GLY A 218 -10.62 1.63 -2.77
N ALA A 219 -11.53 0.71 -2.41
CA ALA A 219 -11.88 -0.46 -3.23
C ALA A 219 -13.01 -0.20 -4.23
N GLY A 220 -13.59 1.02 -4.21
CA GLY A 220 -14.67 1.43 -5.09
C GLY A 220 -14.18 1.91 -6.45
N ASP A 221 -15.00 2.75 -7.08
CA ASP A 221 -14.76 3.31 -8.40
C ASP A 221 -13.93 4.62 -8.39
N ILE A 222 -13.23 4.88 -7.28
CA ILE A 222 -12.23 5.95 -7.17
C ILE A 222 -11.11 5.77 -8.21
N ASP A 223 -10.82 4.54 -8.63
CA ASP A 223 -9.84 4.22 -9.68
C ASP A 223 -10.09 4.96 -10.98
N ARG A 224 -11.35 5.25 -11.30
CA ARG A 224 -11.73 6.03 -12.49
C ARG A 224 -11.25 7.48 -12.44
N LEU A 225 -10.95 7.99 -11.25
CA LEU A 225 -10.43 9.35 -11.04
C LEU A 225 -8.90 9.41 -11.09
N VAL A 226 -8.21 8.29 -10.93
CA VAL A 226 -6.74 8.23 -10.92
C VAL A 226 -6.15 8.81 -12.19
N ARG A 227 -6.60 8.35 -13.35
CA ARG A 227 -6.09 8.84 -14.64
C ARG A 227 -6.40 10.34 -14.88
N PRO A 228 -7.63 10.84 -14.69
CA PRO A 228 -7.91 12.28 -14.77
C PRO A 228 -7.03 13.13 -13.85
N VAL A 229 -6.81 12.69 -12.60
CA VAL A 229 -5.94 13.41 -11.66
C VAL A 229 -4.48 13.38 -12.13
N ILE A 230 -3.97 12.25 -12.63
CA ILE A 230 -2.61 12.18 -13.21
C ILE A 230 -2.45 13.17 -14.38
N GLU A 231 -3.42 13.20 -15.32
CA GLU A 231 -3.34 14.12 -16.47
C GLU A 231 -3.34 15.59 -16.01
N TYR A 232 -4.14 15.92 -15.00
CA TYR A 232 -4.11 17.25 -14.41
C TYR A 232 -2.75 17.58 -13.76
N LEU A 233 -2.20 16.68 -12.95
CA LEU A 233 -0.92 16.87 -12.26
C LEU A 233 0.27 17.03 -13.23
N LYS A 234 0.18 16.47 -14.43
CA LYS A 234 1.20 16.69 -15.48
C LYS A 234 1.25 18.13 -15.97
N THR A 235 0.21 18.92 -15.73
CA THR A 235 0.12 20.32 -16.17
C THR A 235 0.64 21.30 -15.11
N LYS A 236 0.95 20.80 -13.91
CA LYS A 236 1.50 21.57 -12.78
C LYS A 236 3.01 21.40 -12.70
#